data_6e0180f5413b9458dcd0607073165014
#
_entry.id   6e0180f5413b9458dcd0607073165014
#
_cell.length_a   1.000
_cell.length_b   1.000
_cell.length_c   1.000
_cell.angle_alpha   90.00
_cell.angle_beta   90.00
_cell.angle_gamma   90.00
#
_symmetry.space_group_name_H-M   'P 1'
#
loop_
_entity.id
_entity.type
_entity.pdbx_description
1 polymer ?
#
loop_
_entity_poly.entity_id
_entity_poly.type
_entity_poly.pdbx_seq_one_letter_code
_entity_poly.pdbx_strand_id
1 'polypeptide(L)'
;MESPMVKCLKCQAELTETKERGRVTSISGGIMGDEYTETYFLCDRCGVYTVEVVYEPFLGDEKISYQGPLPREKGDAAVSLIKQCSEPWNKKCRCQAHVAYFGNALD
;
A
#
# COMPACT_ATOMS: atom_id res chain seq x y z
N MET A 1 9.27 20.61 -2.37
CA MET A 1 8.06 20.00 -2.85
C MET A 1 7.40 19.13 -1.78
N GLU A 2 6.14 19.33 -1.57
CA GLU A 2 5.47 18.63 -0.49
C GLU A 2 4.91 17.30 -0.95
N SER A 3 5.09 16.31 -0.11
CA SER A 3 4.45 15.02 -0.34
C SER A 3 2.96 15.17 -0.09
N PRO A 4 2.11 14.48 -0.86
CA PRO A 4 0.69 14.50 -0.58
C PRO A 4 0.46 13.98 0.83
N MET A 5 -0.38 14.67 1.58
CA MET A 5 -0.72 14.23 2.91
C MET A 5 -1.79 13.16 2.84
N VAL A 6 -1.53 12.05 3.52
CA VAL A 6 -2.50 10.98 3.61
C VAL A 6 -3.35 11.25 4.86
N LYS A 7 -4.65 11.11 4.73
CA LYS A 7 -5.56 11.31 5.86
C LYS A 7 -6.25 10.01 6.20
N CYS A 8 -6.44 9.80 7.50
CA CYS A 8 -7.22 8.66 7.95
C CYS A 8 -8.64 8.78 7.38
N LEU A 9 -9.11 7.74 6.72
CA LEU A 9 -10.43 7.78 6.10
C LEU A 9 -11.57 7.70 7.10
N LYS A 10 -11.26 7.46 8.37
CA LYS A 10 -12.28 7.42 9.41
C LYS A 10 -12.36 8.73 10.21
N CYS A 11 -11.21 9.25 10.67
CA CYS A 11 -11.21 10.43 11.53
C CYS A 11 -10.59 11.66 10.90
N GLN A 12 -10.08 11.56 9.68
CA GLN A 12 -9.47 12.67 8.93
C GLN A 12 -8.15 13.16 9.53
N ALA A 13 -7.60 12.46 10.51
CA ALA A 13 -6.30 12.83 11.05
C ALA A 13 -5.23 12.67 9.99
N GLU A 14 -4.24 13.55 10.01
CA GLU A 14 -3.14 13.48 9.07
C GLU A 14 -2.20 12.34 9.44
N LEU A 15 -1.88 11.53 8.44
CA LEU A 15 -0.93 10.44 8.57
C LEU A 15 0.30 10.78 7.76
N THR A 16 1.47 10.56 8.33
CA THR A 16 2.72 10.93 7.67
C THR A 16 3.52 9.70 7.30
N GLU A 17 4.54 9.90 6.49
CA GLU A 17 5.41 8.80 6.09
C GLU A 17 6.36 8.37 7.19
N THR A 18 6.29 8.96 8.37
CA THR A 18 7.14 8.56 9.48
C THR A 18 6.54 7.37 10.21
N LYS A 19 7.40 6.57 10.81
CA LYS A 19 6.97 5.40 11.57
C LYS A 19 6.08 5.76 12.74
N GLU A 20 6.23 6.98 13.26
CA GLU A 20 5.47 7.40 14.42
C GLU A 20 4.06 7.77 14.09
N ARG A 21 3.78 8.03 12.81
CA ARG A 21 2.49 8.59 12.42
C ARG A 21 1.83 7.86 11.28
N GLY A 22 2.24 6.69 10.99
CA GLY A 22 1.38 5.99 10.12
C GLY A 22 1.94 5.07 9.10
N ARG A 23 2.97 5.44 8.38
CA ARG A 23 3.46 4.55 7.32
C ARG A 23 4.02 3.28 7.93
N VAL A 24 3.41 2.15 7.58
CA VAL A 24 3.80 0.85 8.11
C VAL A 24 4.64 0.09 7.10
N THR A 25 4.14 -0.06 5.88
CA THR A 25 4.85 -0.81 4.84
C THR A 25 4.25 -0.48 3.49
N SER A 26 4.93 -0.89 2.42
CA SER A 26 4.39 -0.78 1.08
C SER A 26 4.84 -1.97 0.24
N ILE A 27 4.12 -2.20 -0.86
CA ILE A 27 4.45 -3.27 -1.79
C ILE A 27 4.18 -2.76 -3.21
N SER A 28 5.07 -3.13 -4.14
CA SER A 28 4.93 -2.75 -5.54
C SER A 28 4.87 -4.00 -6.40
N GLY A 29 4.08 -3.95 -7.46
CA GLY A 29 3.98 -5.06 -8.39
C GLY A 29 3.56 -4.59 -9.77
N GLY A 30 3.80 -5.43 -10.77
CA GLY A 30 3.41 -5.16 -12.14
C GLY A 30 2.36 -6.14 -12.62
N ILE A 31 1.31 -5.63 -13.26
CA ILE A 31 0.24 -6.45 -13.81
C ILE A 31 -0.04 -5.98 -15.23
N MET A 32 0.23 -6.84 -16.20
CA MET A 32 -0.03 -6.54 -17.61
C MET A 32 0.59 -5.23 -18.08
N GLY A 33 1.81 -4.95 -17.64
CA GLY A 33 2.52 -3.73 -18.04
C GLY A 33 2.25 -2.53 -17.16
N ASP A 34 1.19 -2.56 -16.36
CA ASP A 34 0.88 -1.49 -15.43
C ASP A 34 1.57 -1.76 -14.10
N GLU A 35 1.93 -0.70 -13.39
CA GLU A 35 2.59 -0.83 -12.10
C GLU A 35 1.71 -0.28 -10.98
N TYR A 36 1.74 -0.96 -9.84
CA TYR A 36 0.96 -0.59 -8.67
C TYR A 36 1.86 -0.54 -7.46
N THR A 37 1.69 0.49 -6.62
CA THR A 37 2.35 0.55 -5.32
C THR A 37 1.28 0.85 -4.30
N GLU A 38 1.17 -0.02 -3.30
CA GLU A 38 0.19 0.14 -2.23
C GLU A 38 0.93 0.35 -0.93
N THR A 39 0.64 1.46 -0.27
CA THR A 39 1.28 1.83 0.99
C THR A 39 0.24 1.85 2.09
N TYR A 40 0.55 1.16 3.18
CA TYR A 40 -0.35 1.02 4.32
C TYR A 40 -0.01 2.03 5.40
N PHE A 41 -1.01 2.81 5.79
CA PHE A 41 -0.88 3.79 6.87
C PHE A 41 -1.84 3.40 7.99
N LEU A 42 -1.33 3.32 9.20
CA LEU A 42 -2.13 2.97 10.36
C LEU A 42 -2.42 4.22 11.18
N CYS A 43 -3.70 4.46 11.45
CA CYS A 43 -4.09 5.53 12.37
C CYS A 43 -4.13 4.95 13.77
N ASP A 44 -3.27 5.44 14.65
CA ASP A 44 -3.20 4.94 16.02
C ASP A 44 -4.40 5.36 16.87
N ARG A 45 -5.12 6.41 16.45
CA ARG A 45 -6.32 6.87 17.17
C ARG A 45 -7.51 5.96 16.89
N CYS A 46 -7.69 5.57 15.62
CA CYS A 46 -8.85 4.79 15.20
C CYS A 46 -8.58 3.31 15.14
N GLY A 47 -7.31 2.91 15.04
CA GLY A 47 -6.94 1.53 14.87
C GLY A 47 -7.33 0.97 13.51
N VAL A 48 -7.44 1.84 12.50
CA VAL A 48 -7.78 1.39 11.13
C VAL A 48 -6.70 1.81 10.17
N TYR A 49 -6.64 1.12 9.04
CA TYR A 49 -5.66 1.42 7.99
C TYR A 49 -6.28 2.25 6.88
N THR A 50 -5.45 3.10 6.29
CA THR A 50 -5.73 3.76 5.03
C THR A 50 -4.67 3.28 4.06
N VAL A 51 -5.07 2.83 2.89
CA VAL A 51 -4.14 2.32 1.88
C VAL A 51 -4.06 3.31 0.74
N GLU A 52 -2.86 3.83 0.48
CA GLU A 52 -2.62 4.68 -0.67
C GLU A 52 -2.23 3.80 -1.84
N VAL A 53 -2.96 3.91 -2.94
CA VAL A 53 -2.69 3.14 -4.16
C VAL A 53 -2.18 4.09 -5.22
N VAL A 54 -0.93 3.89 -5.64
CA VAL A 54 -0.35 4.63 -6.74
C VAL A 54 -0.38 3.70 -7.96
N TYR A 55 -1.14 4.10 -8.96
CA TYR A 55 -1.30 3.34 -10.18
C TYR A 55 -0.54 4.03 -11.30
N GLU A 56 0.42 3.34 -11.88
CA GLU A 56 1.22 3.85 -12.97
C GLU A 56 0.95 3.00 -14.22
N PRO A 57 0.02 3.43 -15.08
CA PRO A 57 -0.30 2.65 -16.27
C PRO A 57 0.88 2.66 -17.25
N PHE A 58 0.94 1.63 -18.09
CA PHE A 58 1.96 1.55 -19.12
C PHE A 58 1.90 2.79 -20.01
N LEU A 59 0.68 3.23 -20.34
CA LEU A 59 0.45 4.46 -21.08
C LEU A 59 -0.53 5.32 -20.30
N GLY A 60 -0.19 6.59 -20.11
CA GLY A 60 -1.06 7.51 -19.42
C GLY A 60 -0.44 8.02 -18.12
N ASP A 61 -1.22 8.81 -17.41
CA ASP A 61 -0.75 9.49 -16.22
C ASP A 61 -0.92 8.65 -14.97
N GLU A 62 0.00 8.82 -14.03
CA GLU A 62 -0.09 8.22 -12.70
C GLU A 62 -1.36 8.67 -12.01
N LYS A 63 -2.00 7.76 -11.31
CA LYS A 63 -3.21 8.04 -10.53
C LYS A 63 -3.01 7.60 -9.10
N ILE A 64 -3.43 8.44 -8.17
CA ILE A 64 -3.34 8.13 -6.75
C ILE A 64 -4.75 8.04 -6.19
N SER A 65 -5.02 6.96 -5.48
CA SER A 65 -6.30 6.76 -4.83
C SER A 65 -6.08 6.22 -3.43
N TYR A 66 -7.13 6.24 -2.62
CA TYR A 66 -7.07 5.79 -1.25
C TYR A 66 -8.20 4.83 -0.97
N GLN A 67 -7.88 3.77 -0.25
CA GLN A 67 -8.86 2.74 0.10
C GLN A 67 -8.95 2.61 1.62
N GLY A 68 -10.13 2.31 2.09
CA GLY A 68 -10.38 2.12 3.52
C GLY A 68 -11.61 2.89 3.96
N PRO A 69 -11.82 3.08 5.26
CA PRO A 69 -10.95 2.58 6.32
C PRO A 69 -10.96 1.06 6.36
N LEU A 70 -9.77 0.48 6.45
CA LEU A 70 -9.61 -0.97 6.46
C LEU A 70 -9.53 -1.44 7.91
N PRO A 71 -10.35 -2.44 8.32
CA PRO A 71 -10.29 -2.95 9.69
C PRO A 71 -8.89 -3.38 10.09
N ARG A 72 -8.55 -3.19 11.35
CA ARG A 72 -7.22 -3.46 11.87
C ARG A 72 -6.73 -4.86 11.52
N GLU A 73 -7.56 -5.87 11.74
CA GLU A 73 -7.14 -7.24 11.50
C GLU A 73 -6.89 -7.53 10.04
N LYS A 74 -7.66 -6.93 9.15
CA LYS A 74 -7.43 -7.12 7.71
C LYS A 74 -6.15 -6.44 7.25
N GLY A 75 -5.92 -5.23 7.75
CA GLY A 75 -4.69 -4.52 7.45
C GLY A 75 -3.47 -5.22 8.02
N ASP A 76 -3.57 -5.71 9.25
CA ASP A 76 -2.48 -6.45 9.88
C ASP A 76 -2.12 -7.70 9.08
N ALA A 77 -3.14 -8.40 8.55
CA ALA A 77 -2.89 -9.58 7.74
C ALA A 77 -2.15 -9.22 6.45
N ALA A 78 -2.56 -8.14 5.79
CA ALA A 78 -1.88 -7.69 4.58
C ALA A 78 -0.44 -7.26 4.88
N VAL A 79 -0.25 -6.51 5.96
CA VAL A 79 1.09 -6.07 6.36
C VAL A 79 1.99 -7.26 6.67
N SER A 80 1.45 -8.24 7.38
CA SER A 80 2.20 -9.45 7.71
C SER A 80 2.63 -10.19 6.45
N LEU A 81 1.74 -10.28 5.47
CA LEU A 81 2.06 -10.92 4.20
C LEU A 81 3.16 -10.16 3.46
N ILE A 82 3.07 -8.84 3.41
CA ILE A 82 4.07 -8.01 2.74
C ILE A 82 5.44 -8.20 3.39
N LYS A 83 5.47 -8.29 4.71
CA LYS A 83 6.74 -8.46 5.45
C LYS A 83 7.41 -9.79 5.21
N GLN A 84 6.71 -10.76 4.65
CA GLN A 84 7.31 -12.03 4.27
C GLN A 84 8.14 -11.92 2.99
N CYS A 85 7.97 -10.83 2.26
CA CYS A 85 8.76 -10.58 1.05
C CYS A 85 10.01 -9.79 1.42
N SER A 86 11.17 -10.25 0.96
CA SER A 86 12.42 -9.56 1.22
C SER A 86 12.60 -8.31 0.35
N GLU A 87 11.86 -8.22 -0.75
CA GLU A 87 11.96 -7.10 -1.68
C GLU A 87 10.57 -6.59 -2.09
N PRO A 88 9.77 -6.09 -1.15
CA PRO A 88 8.41 -5.68 -1.49
C PRO A 88 8.37 -4.51 -2.48
N TRP A 89 9.44 -3.70 -2.53
CA TRP A 89 9.56 -2.59 -3.45
C TRP A 89 9.87 -3.05 -4.89
N ASN A 90 10.27 -4.29 -5.06
CA ASN A 90 10.71 -4.79 -6.37
C ASN A 90 9.49 -5.25 -7.19
N LYS A 91 9.16 -4.48 -8.22
CA LYS A 91 8.01 -4.76 -9.08
C LYS A 91 8.12 -6.06 -9.85
N LYS A 92 9.31 -6.60 -9.95
CA LYS A 92 9.55 -7.85 -10.67
C LYS A 92 9.64 -9.06 -9.76
N CYS A 93 9.51 -8.86 -8.45
CA CYS A 93 9.59 -9.95 -7.50
C CYS A 93 8.41 -10.91 -7.69
N ARG A 94 8.70 -12.19 -7.68
CA ARG A 94 7.71 -13.26 -7.87
C ARG A 94 7.69 -14.21 -6.70
N CYS A 95 8.08 -13.74 -5.52
CA CYS A 95 8.08 -14.60 -4.34
C CYS A 95 6.64 -14.98 -3.98
N GLN A 96 6.52 -15.97 -3.12
CA GLN A 96 5.23 -16.46 -2.69
C GLN A 96 4.35 -15.35 -2.11
N ALA A 97 4.95 -14.44 -1.35
CA ALA A 97 4.20 -13.34 -0.75
C ALA A 97 3.67 -12.38 -1.80
N HIS A 98 4.48 -12.03 -2.82
CA HIS A 98 4.03 -11.18 -3.91
C HIS A 98 2.87 -11.80 -4.68
N VAL A 99 3.00 -13.08 -5.00
CA VAL A 99 1.94 -13.78 -5.74
C VAL A 99 0.68 -13.88 -4.87
N ALA A 100 0.83 -14.12 -3.58
CA ALA A 100 -0.31 -14.19 -2.70
C ALA A 100 -1.01 -12.83 -2.58
N TYR A 101 -0.25 -11.75 -2.61
CA TYR A 101 -0.82 -10.40 -2.48
C TYR A 101 -1.53 -9.95 -3.75
N PHE A 102 -0.86 -10.03 -4.89
CA PHE A 102 -1.38 -9.52 -6.16
C PHE A 102 -2.14 -10.57 -6.97
N GLY A 103 -1.98 -11.84 -6.66
CA GLY A 103 -2.61 -12.91 -7.41
C GLY A 103 -1.76 -13.34 -8.60
N ASN A 104 -2.29 -14.27 -9.38
CA ASN A 104 -1.57 -14.85 -10.50
C ASN A 104 -1.41 -13.90 -11.69
N ALA A 105 -1.95 -12.70 -11.59
CA ALA A 105 -1.87 -11.72 -12.67
C ALA A 105 -0.54 -10.97 -12.72
N LEU A 106 0.33 -11.18 -11.73
CA LEU A 106 1.65 -10.54 -11.73
C LEU A 106 2.44 -10.87 -12.99
N ASP A 107 3.06 -9.86 -13.56
CA ASP A 107 3.93 -10.01 -14.73
C ASP A 107 5.17 -10.84 -14.44
#